data_0c6f6676b9dd9f35c7c1ce3099a1faa8
#
_entry.id   0c6f6676b9dd9f35c7c1ce3099a1faa8
#
_cell.length_a   1.000
_cell.length_b   1.000
_cell.length_c   1.000
_cell.angle_alpha   90.00
_cell.angle_beta   90.00
_cell.angle_gamma   90.00
#
_symmetry.space_group_name_H-M   'P 1'
#
loop_
_entity.id
_entity.type
_entity.pdbx_description
1 polymer ?
#
loop_
_entity_poly.entity_id
_entity_poly.type
_entity_poly.pdbx_seq_one_letter_code
_entity_poly.pdbx_strand_id
1 'polypeptide(L)'
;MDIDLLKRTPSSYLGSCRYKLPEISEDRETFDKIFKILDDLDIKYFFYIGGNDSMDTIKKLSDYAIVTGSDIKFMGVPKTIDNDLAVTDHTPGFGSAAKFIAATMKEIIRDGLVYDYPTVTIVEIMGRNAGWLTAAAALAKSDDCEGVDLIYLPEKVFDIDHFMARVKEIAAKGRSMVIAVSEGIKVADGRYVFELSEHVEFVDAFGHKQLAGSAKFLANKIGAELGIKTRAIELSTLQRCAAHMTSRTDITEAYNVGGAAVKAAFEGETGKVVVLKRVSDDPYMCITETNDVHQIANIEKKVCLLYTSPSPRDPKTS
;
A
#
# COMPACT_ATOMS: atom_id res chain seq x y z
N MET A 1 11.96 -1.12 -28.16
CA MET A 1 11.25 -1.46 -26.90
C MET A 1 9.85 -1.94 -27.28
N ASP A 2 9.43 -3.08 -26.73
CA ASP A 2 8.07 -3.58 -26.96
C ASP A 2 7.12 -2.92 -25.93
N ILE A 3 6.33 -1.95 -26.41
CA ILE A 3 5.38 -1.21 -25.56
C ILE A 3 4.31 -2.14 -24.98
N ASP A 4 3.99 -3.27 -25.66
CA ASP A 4 3.02 -4.23 -25.15
C ASP A 4 3.54 -4.99 -23.91
N LEU A 5 4.85 -5.12 -23.75
CA LEU A 5 5.44 -5.67 -22.54
C LEU A 5 5.26 -4.72 -21.35
N LEU A 6 5.30 -3.41 -21.56
CA LEU A 6 5.09 -2.43 -20.48
C LEU A 6 3.72 -2.56 -19.84
N LYS A 7 2.68 -2.87 -20.62
CA LYS A 7 1.32 -3.07 -20.11
C LYS A 7 1.20 -4.22 -19.09
N ARG A 8 2.19 -5.10 -19.04
CA ARG A 8 2.16 -6.32 -18.21
C ARG A 8 3.35 -6.43 -17.25
N THR A 9 4.21 -5.41 -17.21
CA THR A 9 5.40 -5.42 -16.36
C THR A 9 5.18 -4.51 -15.16
N PRO A 10 4.92 -5.07 -13.95
CA PRO A 10 4.75 -4.27 -12.74
C PRO A 10 6.11 -3.73 -12.31
N SER A 11 6.39 -2.48 -12.65
CA SER A 11 7.56 -1.75 -12.16
C SER A 11 7.50 -0.28 -12.58
N SER A 12 8.37 0.54 -12.00
CA SER A 12 8.58 1.94 -12.40
C SER A 12 9.51 1.98 -13.62
N TYR A 13 9.00 1.58 -14.78
CA TYR A 13 9.79 1.49 -16.01
C TYR A 13 10.48 2.80 -16.41
N LEU A 14 9.81 3.94 -16.20
CA LEU A 14 10.35 5.28 -16.47
C LEU A 14 11.38 5.75 -15.43
N GLY A 15 11.72 4.90 -14.49
CA GLY A 15 12.59 5.22 -13.38
C GLY A 15 11.81 5.78 -12.18
N SER A 16 12.54 6.07 -11.11
CA SER A 16 12.00 6.63 -9.88
C SER A 16 13.05 7.55 -9.26
N CYS A 17 12.63 8.67 -8.69
CA CYS A 17 13.51 9.50 -7.88
C CYS A 17 12.98 9.60 -6.45
N ARG A 18 13.88 9.91 -5.52
CA ARG A 18 13.61 10.15 -4.10
C ARG A 18 13.96 11.59 -3.77
N TYR A 19 13.13 12.52 -4.27
CA TYR A 19 13.28 13.94 -4.01
C TYR A 19 11.95 14.52 -3.54
N LYS A 20 11.95 15.12 -2.35
CA LYS A 20 10.80 15.84 -1.81
C LYS A 20 10.88 17.29 -2.20
N LEU A 21 9.91 17.76 -2.99
CA LEU A 21 9.85 19.18 -3.37
C LEU A 21 9.57 20.02 -2.12
N PRO A 22 10.38 21.08 -1.84
CA PRO A 22 10.14 21.96 -0.70
C PRO A 22 8.81 22.72 -0.84
N GLU A 23 8.41 23.44 0.20
CA GLU A 23 7.31 24.40 0.07
C GLU A 23 7.78 25.62 -0.75
N ILE A 24 6.87 26.20 -1.54
CA ILE A 24 7.15 27.35 -2.41
C ILE A 24 7.72 28.53 -1.60
N SER A 25 7.24 28.70 -0.36
CA SER A 25 7.68 29.74 0.56
C SER A 25 9.11 29.54 1.11
N GLU A 26 9.61 28.30 1.09
CA GLU A 26 10.93 27.94 1.61
C GLU A 26 12.02 28.03 0.54
N ASP A 27 11.71 27.60 -0.69
CA ASP A 27 12.70 27.54 -1.77
C ASP A 27 12.05 27.79 -3.14
N ARG A 28 11.74 29.05 -3.42
CA ARG A 28 11.21 29.47 -4.70
C ARG A 28 12.19 29.24 -5.86
N GLU A 29 13.47 29.34 -5.62
CA GLU A 29 14.51 29.18 -6.66
C GLU A 29 14.46 27.80 -7.32
N THR A 30 14.16 26.76 -6.54
CA THR A 30 13.99 25.40 -7.06
C THR A 30 12.81 25.33 -8.05
N PHE A 31 11.69 26.00 -7.76
CA PHE A 31 10.54 26.05 -8.68
C PHE A 31 10.89 26.83 -9.94
N ASP A 32 11.55 28.00 -9.82
CA ASP A 32 12.00 28.80 -10.96
C ASP A 32 12.89 27.97 -11.90
N LYS A 33 13.82 27.16 -11.34
CA LYS A 33 14.68 26.25 -12.12
C LYS A 33 13.88 25.15 -12.82
N ILE A 34 12.93 24.52 -12.14
CA ILE A 34 12.07 23.46 -12.72
C ILE A 34 11.29 24.04 -13.91
N PHE A 35 10.61 25.16 -13.72
CA PHE A 35 9.80 25.78 -14.76
C PHE A 35 10.66 26.24 -15.93
N LYS A 36 11.83 26.82 -15.66
CA LYS A 36 12.78 27.16 -16.72
C LYS A 36 13.17 25.94 -17.56
N ILE A 37 13.47 24.80 -16.92
CA ILE A 37 13.80 23.55 -17.63
C ILE A 37 12.62 23.08 -18.48
N LEU A 38 11.38 23.12 -17.94
CA LEU A 38 10.19 22.73 -18.68
C LEU A 38 9.93 23.64 -19.89
N ASP A 39 10.15 24.95 -19.74
CA ASP A 39 10.01 25.93 -20.83
C ASP A 39 11.11 25.75 -21.87
N ASP A 40 12.39 25.59 -21.46
CA ASP A 40 13.53 25.35 -22.35
C ASP A 40 13.35 24.08 -23.22
N LEU A 41 12.61 23.08 -22.69
CA LEU A 41 12.26 21.83 -23.38
C LEU A 41 10.91 21.90 -24.11
N ASP A 42 10.23 23.03 -24.11
CA ASP A 42 8.88 23.23 -24.68
C ASP A 42 7.83 22.22 -24.17
N ILE A 43 7.90 21.88 -22.88
CA ILE A 43 6.94 20.98 -22.24
C ILE A 43 5.64 21.73 -21.98
N LYS A 44 4.52 21.20 -22.50
CA LYS A 44 3.17 21.74 -22.31
C LYS A 44 2.32 20.93 -21.33
N TYR A 45 2.64 19.64 -21.18
CA TYR A 45 1.88 18.72 -20.34
C TYR A 45 2.86 17.93 -19.47
N PHE A 46 2.62 17.93 -18.16
CA PHE A 46 3.43 17.21 -17.19
C PHE A 46 2.57 16.20 -16.41
N PHE A 47 2.90 14.91 -16.55
CA PHE A 47 2.21 13.82 -15.87
C PHE A 47 3.13 13.22 -14.83
N TYR A 48 2.67 13.16 -13.57
CA TYR A 48 3.46 12.55 -12.51
C TYR A 48 2.76 11.34 -11.94
N ILE A 49 3.41 10.17 -12.09
CA ILE A 49 2.86 8.87 -11.70
C ILE A 49 3.34 8.53 -10.30
N GLY A 50 2.43 8.30 -9.35
CA GLY A 50 2.85 7.88 -8.01
C GLY A 50 1.77 7.92 -6.93
N GLY A 51 2.21 7.81 -5.68
CA GLY A 51 1.39 7.85 -4.48
C GLY A 51 1.26 9.26 -3.90
N ASN A 52 1.05 9.34 -2.59
CA ASN A 52 0.76 10.58 -1.87
C ASN A 52 1.84 11.67 -2.06
N ASP A 53 3.12 11.32 -1.95
CA ASP A 53 4.23 12.28 -2.16
C ASP A 53 4.25 12.84 -3.60
N SER A 54 3.87 12.02 -4.58
CA SER A 54 3.77 12.46 -5.97
C SER A 54 2.59 13.40 -6.19
N MET A 55 1.48 13.18 -5.50
CA MET A 55 0.33 14.07 -5.55
C MET A 55 0.65 15.41 -4.86
N ASP A 56 1.42 15.42 -3.77
CA ASP A 56 1.95 16.65 -3.16
C ASP A 56 2.83 17.43 -4.14
N THR A 57 3.67 16.75 -4.91
CA THR A 57 4.48 17.39 -5.95
C THR A 57 3.61 18.03 -7.03
N ILE A 58 2.58 17.34 -7.54
CA ILE A 58 1.65 17.90 -8.52
C ILE A 58 0.90 19.11 -7.97
N LYS A 59 0.44 19.05 -6.72
CA LYS A 59 -0.18 20.18 -6.04
C LYS A 59 0.74 21.40 -6.05
N LYS A 60 1.97 21.26 -5.56
CA LYS A 60 2.93 22.37 -5.50
C LYS A 60 3.28 22.93 -6.87
N LEU A 61 3.48 22.09 -7.87
CA LEU A 61 3.77 22.56 -9.24
C LEU A 61 2.58 23.26 -9.89
N SER A 62 1.37 22.73 -9.72
CA SER A 62 0.17 23.37 -10.25
C SER A 62 -0.15 24.71 -9.57
N ASP A 63 0.05 24.80 -8.25
CA ASP A 63 -0.11 26.06 -7.51
C ASP A 63 0.91 27.11 -7.99
N TYR A 64 2.16 26.69 -8.20
CA TYR A 64 3.20 27.57 -8.72
C TYR A 64 2.91 28.04 -10.16
N ALA A 65 2.38 27.16 -11.02
CA ALA A 65 1.94 27.52 -12.37
C ALA A 65 0.85 28.62 -12.36
N ILE A 66 -0.11 28.52 -11.43
CA ILE A 66 -1.17 29.55 -11.28
C ILE A 66 -0.55 30.90 -10.89
N VAL A 67 0.36 30.91 -9.92
CA VAL A 67 1.00 32.15 -9.41
C VAL A 67 1.87 32.83 -10.48
N THR A 68 2.53 32.03 -11.32
CA THR A 68 3.44 32.55 -12.37
C THR A 68 2.76 32.76 -13.71
N GLY A 69 1.49 32.34 -13.87
CA GLY A 69 0.78 32.42 -15.14
C GLY A 69 1.31 31.44 -16.20
N SER A 70 1.91 30.33 -15.80
CA SER A 70 2.39 29.29 -16.72
C SER A 70 1.23 28.51 -17.32
N ASP A 71 1.30 28.24 -18.62
CA ASP A 71 0.29 27.46 -19.37
C ASP A 71 0.47 25.95 -19.27
N ILE A 72 1.54 25.47 -18.62
CA ILE A 72 1.83 24.05 -18.46
C ILE A 72 0.73 23.36 -17.65
N LYS A 73 0.22 22.24 -18.16
CA LYS A 73 -0.80 21.43 -17.48
C LYS A 73 -0.14 20.34 -16.64
N PHE A 74 -0.45 20.32 -15.36
CA PHE A 74 0.05 19.35 -14.39
C PHE A 74 -1.04 18.37 -13.98
N MET A 75 -0.83 17.06 -14.22
CA MET A 75 -1.80 16.02 -13.91
C MET A 75 -1.16 14.92 -13.07
N GLY A 76 -1.85 14.53 -12.00
CA GLY A 76 -1.50 13.37 -11.19
C GLY A 76 -2.08 12.08 -11.78
N VAL A 77 -1.23 11.05 -11.85
CA VAL A 77 -1.62 9.69 -12.26
C VAL A 77 -1.41 8.77 -11.07
N PRO A 78 -2.47 8.24 -10.46
CA PRO A 78 -2.34 7.47 -9.22
C PRO A 78 -1.63 6.13 -9.47
N LYS A 79 -0.72 5.78 -8.59
CA LYS A 79 -0.02 4.48 -8.54
C LYS A 79 0.50 4.25 -7.12
N THR A 80 -0.09 3.30 -6.41
CA THR A 80 0.45 2.77 -5.15
C THR A 80 -0.21 1.43 -4.81
N ILE A 81 0.57 0.51 -4.25
CA ILE A 81 0.02 -0.74 -3.70
C ILE A 81 -0.62 -0.52 -2.31
N ASP A 82 -0.32 0.59 -1.64
CA ASP A 82 -0.79 0.87 -0.27
C ASP A 82 -2.28 1.23 -0.22
N ASN A 83 -2.87 1.59 -1.37
CA ASN A 83 -4.28 2.00 -1.48
C ASN A 83 -4.67 3.15 -0.55
N ASP A 84 -3.73 4.05 -0.29
CA ASP A 84 -3.82 5.10 0.71
C ASP A 84 -4.25 6.47 0.17
N LEU A 85 -4.48 6.61 -1.15
CA LEU A 85 -4.97 7.86 -1.74
C LEU A 85 -6.45 8.09 -1.43
N ALA A 86 -6.77 9.28 -0.94
CA ALA A 86 -8.14 9.70 -0.69
C ALA A 86 -8.95 9.85 -2.01
N VAL A 87 -10.26 9.89 -1.90
CA VAL A 87 -11.25 10.13 -2.98
C VAL A 87 -11.37 9.00 -4.00
N THR A 88 -10.30 8.28 -4.33
CA THR A 88 -10.37 7.13 -5.24
C THR A 88 -10.87 5.87 -4.53
N ASP A 89 -11.66 5.03 -5.21
CA ASP A 89 -12.11 3.73 -4.66
C ASP A 89 -10.89 2.86 -4.31
N HIS A 90 -9.99 2.70 -5.25
CA HIS A 90 -8.71 2.02 -5.06
C HIS A 90 -7.65 2.62 -5.99
N THR A 91 -6.41 2.16 -5.85
CA THR A 91 -5.29 2.67 -6.62
C THR A 91 -4.70 1.59 -7.54
N PRO A 92 -4.29 1.93 -8.78
CA PRO A 92 -3.55 1.01 -9.64
C PRO A 92 -2.31 0.47 -8.94
N GLY A 93 -2.16 -0.85 -8.95
CA GLY A 93 -1.16 -1.62 -8.23
C GLY A 93 -1.70 -2.38 -7.02
N PHE A 94 -2.70 -1.83 -6.31
CA PHE A 94 -3.29 -2.47 -5.13
C PHE A 94 -3.96 -3.79 -5.46
N GLY A 95 -4.78 -3.86 -6.52
CA GLY A 95 -5.51 -5.07 -6.87
C GLY A 95 -4.60 -6.27 -7.15
N SER A 96 -3.48 -6.05 -7.84
CA SER A 96 -2.47 -7.09 -8.09
C SER A 96 -1.74 -7.50 -6.81
N ALA A 97 -1.36 -6.53 -5.98
CA ALA A 97 -0.68 -6.80 -4.71
C ALA A 97 -1.60 -7.54 -3.72
N ALA A 98 -2.87 -7.15 -3.61
CA ALA A 98 -3.86 -7.83 -2.78
C ALA A 98 -4.09 -9.29 -3.23
N LYS A 99 -4.15 -9.54 -4.54
CA LYS A 99 -4.22 -10.89 -5.11
C LYS A 99 -2.98 -11.73 -4.74
N PHE A 100 -1.77 -11.12 -4.85
CA PHE A 100 -0.53 -11.77 -4.43
C PHE A 100 -0.57 -12.13 -2.94
N ILE A 101 -0.98 -11.20 -2.08
CA ILE A 101 -1.10 -11.45 -0.63
C ILE A 101 -2.07 -12.60 -0.36
N ALA A 102 -3.28 -12.55 -0.90
CA ALA A 102 -4.29 -13.57 -0.68
C ALA A 102 -3.81 -14.98 -1.09
N ALA A 103 -3.19 -15.10 -2.27
CA ALA A 103 -2.66 -16.38 -2.76
C ALA A 103 -1.50 -16.87 -1.91
N THR A 104 -0.51 -16.00 -1.62
CA THR A 104 0.67 -16.35 -0.80
C THR A 104 0.27 -16.76 0.60
N MET A 105 -0.68 -16.06 1.24
CA MET A 105 -1.18 -16.44 2.56
C MET A 105 -1.83 -17.82 2.53
N LYS A 106 -2.61 -18.13 1.49
CA LYS A 106 -3.24 -19.45 1.31
C LYS A 106 -2.20 -20.57 1.16
N GLU A 107 -1.13 -20.32 0.42
CA GLU A 107 -0.01 -21.26 0.24
C GLU A 107 0.74 -21.50 1.56
N ILE A 108 1.02 -20.43 2.31
CA ILE A 108 1.69 -20.52 3.63
C ILE A 108 0.83 -21.28 4.63
N ILE A 109 -0.49 -21.06 4.64
CA ILE A 109 -1.42 -21.80 5.50
C ILE A 109 -1.36 -23.30 5.19
N ARG A 110 -1.40 -23.66 3.92
CA ARG A 110 -1.34 -25.06 3.47
C ARG A 110 0.00 -25.72 3.83
N ASP A 111 1.14 -25.02 3.68
CA ASP A 111 2.44 -25.50 4.12
C ASP A 111 2.46 -25.78 5.64
N GLY A 112 1.81 -24.91 6.42
CA GLY A 112 1.71 -25.07 7.88
C GLY A 112 0.88 -26.28 8.34
N LEU A 113 -0.09 -26.73 7.53
CA LEU A 113 -0.97 -27.84 7.87
C LEU A 113 -0.34 -29.23 7.73
N VAL A 114 0.83 -29.35 7.11
CA VAL A 114 1.50 -30.64 6.90
C VAL A 114 2.22 -31.15 8.16
N TYR A 115 2.38 -30.30 9.18
CA TYR A 115 3.08 -30.65 10.41
C TYR A 115 2.11 -31.18 11.47
N ASP A 116 2.52 -32.24 12.18
CA ASP A 116 1.78 -32.86 13.29
C ASP A 116 2.03 -32.19 14.65
N TYR A 117 2.78 -31.09 14.67
CA TYR A 117 3.05 -30.26 15.85
C TYR A 117 2.74 -28.79 15.55
N PRO A 118 2.31 -28.00 16.55
CA PRO A 118 1.94 -26.61 16.36
C PRO A 118 3.17 -25.77 15.97
N THR A 119 2.98 -24.94 14.94
CA THR A 119 3.94 -23.92 14.52
C THR A 119 3.25 -22.56 14.40
N VAL A 120 4.01 -21.48 14.56
CA VAL A 120 3.52 -20.12 14.35
C VAL A 120 4.29 -19.46 13.22
N THR A 121 3.61 -19.10 12.15
CA THR A 121 4.18 -18.34 11.04
C THR A 121 3.63 -16.93 11.07
N ILE A 122 4.50 -15.92 11.16
CA ILE A 122 4.13 -14.51 11.12
C ILE A 122 4.59 -13.94 9.79
N VAL A 123 3.66 -13.36 9.05
CA VAL A 123 3.91 -12.76 7.72
C VAL A 123 3.81 -11.26 7.83
N GLU A 124 4.91 -10.56 7.54
CA GLU A 124 4.99 -9.11 7.50
C GLU A 124 4.64 -8.60 6.11
N ILE A 125 3.69 -7.68 6.08
CA ILE A 125 3.08 -7.15 4.87
C ILE A 125 3.30 -5.63 4.85
N MET A 126 3.59 -5.06 3.66
CA MET A 126 3.74 -3.62 3.46
C MET A 126 2.47 -2.86 3.83
N GLY A 127 2.64 -1.63 4.28
CA GLY A 127 1.56 -0.73 4.68
C GLY A 127 1.95 0.06 5.93
N ARG A 128 2.69 1.17 5.73
CA ARG A 128 3.22 1.98 6.83
C ARG A 128 2.13 2.57 7.71
N ASN A 129 1.16 3.25 7.10
CA ASN A 129 0.11 3.99 7.79
C ASN A 129 -1.30 3.48 7.45
N ALA A 130 -1.42 2.70 6.36
CA ALA A 130 -2.68 2.14 5.88
C ALA A 130 -2.54 0.63 5.70
N GLY A 131 -3.39 -0.13 6.35
CA GLY A 131 -3.33 -1.59 6.44
C GLY A 131 -4.08 -2.34 5.33
N TRP A 132 -4.36 -1.72 4.19
CA TRP A 132 -5.16 -2.33 3.11
C TRP A 132 -4.58 -3.65 2.59
N LEU A 133 -3.25 -3.72 2.37
CA LEU A 133 -2.60 -4.96 1.94
C LEU A 133 -2.63 -6.02 3.03
N THR A 134 -2.41 -5.63 4.29
CA THR A 134 -2.48 -6.57 5.41
C THR A 134 -3.91 -7.09 5.60
N ALA A 135 -4.91 -6.23 5.42
CA ALA A 135 -6.32 -6.62 5.44
C ALA A 135 -6.67 -7.60 4.31
N ALA A 136 -6.01 -7.48 3.14
CA ALA A 136 -6.19 -8.42 2.03
C ALA A 136 -5.78 -9.88 2.37
N ALA A 137 -5.00 -10.10 3.43
CA ALA A 137 -4.73 -11.44 3.94
C ALA A 137 -6.00 -12.20 4.36
N ALA A 138 -7.08 -11.49 4.72
CA ALA A 138 -8.39 -12.10 5.00
C ALA A 138 -8.99 -12.82 3.79
N LEU A 139 -8.63 -12.41 2.57
CA LEU A 139 -9.09 -13.02 1.33
C LEU A 139 -8.50 -14.42 1.06
N ALA A 140 -7.54 -14.86 1.89
CA ALA A 140 -7.07 -16.25 1.86
C ALA A 140 -8.17 -17.24 2.29
N LYS A 141 -9.18 -16.78 3.03
CA LYS A 141 -10.32 -17.60 3.44
C LYS A 141 -11.18 -17.98 2.23
N SER A 142 -11.49 -19.26 2.11
CA SER A 142 -12.29 -19.85 1.04
C SER A 142 -12.83 -21.20 1.51
N ASP A 143 -13.64 -21.88 0.70
CA ASP A 143 -14.23 -23.18 1.05
C ASP A 143 -13.18 -24.24 1.42
N ASP A 144 -11.97 -24.13 0.85
CA ASP A 144 -10.86 -25.07 1.05
C ASP A 144 -9.73 -24.49 1.96
N CYS A 145 -9.95 -23.34 2.60
CA CYS A 145 -8.96 -22.70 3.47
C CYS A 145 -9.65 -21.86 4.55
N GLU A 146 -9.35 -22.14 5.82
CA GLU A 146 -9.92 -21.41 6.96
C GLU A 146 -9.46 -19.94 7.05
N GLY A 147 -8.40 -19.57 6.31
CA GLY A 147 -7.81 -18.25 6.32
C GLY A 147 -6.77 -18.04 7.42
N VAL A 148 -6.31 -16.80 7.57
CA VAL A 148 -5.35 -16.42 8.61
C VAL A 148 -6.01 -16.36 9.98
N ASP A 149 -5.25 -16.68 11.03
CA ASP A 149 -5.77 -16.73 12.40
C ASP A 149 -5.91 -15.35 13.02
N LEU A 150 -4.94 -14.47 12.77
CA LEU A 150 -4.90 -13.11 13.33
C LEU A 150 -4.38 -12.13 12.27
N ILE A 151 -4.95 -10.92 12.26
CA ILE A 151 -4.53 -9.81 11.39
C ILE A 151 -4.35 -8.56 12.25
N TYR A 152 -3.17 -7.93 12.14
CA TYR A 152 -2.85 -6.70 12.88
C TYR A 152 -2.51 -5.57 11.91
N LEU A 153 -3.30 -4.50 11.98
CA LEU A 153 -3.25 -3.35 11.08
C LEU A 153 -2.60 -2.14 11.77
N PRO A 154 -1.95 -1.23 11.03
CA PRO A 154 -1.28 -0.06 11.59
C PRO A 154 -2.23 0.99 12.15
N GLU A 155 -3.53 0.92 11.81
CA GLU A 155 -4.57 1.83 12.29
C GLU A 155 -4.93 1.66 13.77
N LYS A 156 -4.51 0.55 14.38
CA LYS A 156 -4.72 0.30 15.82
C LYS A 156 -3.40 0.21 16.56
N VAL A 157 -3.39 0.74 17.78
CA VAL A 157 -2.30 0.50 18.72
C VAL A 157 -2.13 -1.00 18.93
N PHE A 158 -0.90 -1.47 18.75
CA PHE A 158 -0.54 -2.86 18.93
C PHE A 158 -0.21 -3.13 20.41
N ASP A 159 -1.02 -3.99 21.02
CA ASP A 159 -0.82 -4.45 22.39
C ASP A 159 -0.11 -5.81 22.37
N ILE A 160 1.14 -5.83 22.81
CA ILE A 160 1.99 -7.03 22.83
C ILE A 160 1.45 -8.09 23.78
N ASP A 161 0.96 -7.69 24.96
CA ASP A 161 0.48 -8.66 25.95
C ASP A 161 -0.83 -9.30 25.47
N HIS A 162 -1.73 -8.50 24.89
CA HIS A 162 -2.93 -9.02 24.24
C HIS A 162 -2.59 -9.96 23.08
N PHE A 163 -1.63 -9.59 22.24
CA PHE A 163 -1.13 -10.45 21.15
C PHE A 163 -0.63 -11.79 21.68
N MET A 164 0.24 -11.78 22.70
CA MET A 164 0.78 -13.00 23.30
C MET A 164 -0.30 -13.88 23.92
N ALA A 165 -1.30 -13.27 24.59
CA ALA A 165 -2.46 -13.98 25.14
C ALA A 165 -3.27 -14.70 24.04
N ARG A 166 -3.54 -14.01 22.90
CA ARG A 166 -4.24 -14.60 21.76
C ARG A 166 -3.46 -15.74 21.11
N VAL A 167 -2.15 -15.58 20.92
CA VAL A 167 -1.29 -16.64 20.40
C VAL A 167 -1.32 -17.86 21.31
N LYS A 168 -1.20 -17.67 22.63
CA LYS A 168 -1.27 -18.75 23.63
C LYS A 168 -2.61 -19.50 23.60
N GLU A 169 -3.72 -18.76 23.49
CA GLU A 169 -5.07 -19.35 23.38
C GLU A 169 -5.21 -20.25 22.15
N ILE A 170 -4.70 -19.79 20.99
CA ILE A 170 -4.79 -20.56 19.74
C ILE A 170 -3.83 -21.76 19.79
N ALA A 171 -2.61 -21.57 20.30
CA ALA A 171 -1.60 -22.64 20.45
C ALA A 171 -2.10 -23.77 21.35
N ALA A 172 -2.87 -23.46 22.38
CA ALA A 172 -3.47 -24.47 23.29
C ALA A 172 -4.42 -25.44 22.55
N LYS A 173 -4.88 -25.10 21.35
CA LYS A 173 -5.70 -25.99 20.50
C LYS A 173 -4.87 -27.02 19.73
N GLY A 174 -3.53 -26.97 19.86
CA GLY A 174 -2.61 -27.97 19.28
C GLY A 174 -2.47 -27.89 17.74
N ARG A 175 -2.82 -26.76 17.12
CA ARG A 175 -2.68 -26.57 15.67
C ARG A 175 -1.72 -25.45 15.30
N SER A 176 -1.18 -25.55 14.10
CA SER A 176 -0.38 -24.48 13.50
C SER A 176 -1.25 -23.23 13.24
N MET A 177 -0.65 -22.04 13.29
CA MET A 177 -1.31 -20.79 13.01
C MET A 177 -0.49 -19.89 12.10
N VAL A 178 -1.19 -19.06 11.32
CA VAL A 178 -0.61 -18.04 10.45
C VAL A 178 -1.17 -16.67 10.84
N ILE A 179 -0.27 -15.72 11.06
CA ILE A 179 -0.57 -14.37 11.53
C ILE A 179 -0.09 -13.38 10.47
N ALA A 180 -0.93 -12.46 10.06
CA ALA A 180 -0.57 -11.35 9.19
C ALA A 180 -0.36 -10.09 10.04
N VAL A 181 0.78 -9.42 9.87
CA VAL A 181 1.08 -8.16 10.55
C VAL A 181 1.51 -7.11 9.53
N SER A 182 1.04 -5.87 9.70
CA SER A 182 1.60 -4.76 8.92
C SER A 182 2.98 -4.39 9.44
N GLU A 183 3.88 -4.01 8.53
CA GLU A 183 5.19 -3.43 8.87
C GLU A 183 5.06 -2.18 9.76
N GLY A 184 3.91 -1.47 9.64
CA GLY A 184 3.62 -0.19 10.28
C GLY A 184 2.94 -0.28 11.66
N ILE A 185 2.80 -1.47 12.27
CA ILE A 185 2.20 -1.59 13.60
C ILE A 185 3.03 -0.87 14.67
N LYS A 186 2.33 -0.15 15.57
CA LYS A 186 2.95 0.67 16.63
C LYS A 186 2.39 0.31 17.99
N VAL A 187 3.28 0.33 18.99
CA VAL A 187 2.89 0.23 20.41
C VAL A 187 2.36 1.56 20.94
N ALA A 188 1.84 1.56 22.17
CA ALA A 188 1.15 2.69 22.77
C ALA A 188 1.99 3.98 22.88
N ASP A 189 3.31 3.88 22.98
CA ASP A 189 4.23 5.02 23.04
C ASP A 189 4.58 5.59 21.64
N GLY A 190 4.01 5.01 20.57
CA GLY A 190 4.17 5.46 19.19
C GLY A 190 5.36 4.84 18.45
N ARG A 191 6.21 4.04 19.11
CA ARG A 191 7.29 3.31 18.45
C ARG A 191 6.74 2.19 17.58
N TYR A 192 7.39 1.94 16.47
CA TYR A 192 7.10 0.75 15.67
C TYR A 192 7.54 -0.53 16.41
N VAL A 193 6.84 -1.64 16.17
CA VAL A 193 7.17 -2.92 16.83
C VAL A 193 8.59 -3.39 16.50
N PHE A 194 9.07 -3.17 15.27
CA PHE A 194 10.44 -3.52 14.91
C PHE A 194 11.50 -2.73 15.70
N GLU A 195 11.20 -1.49 16.14
CA GLU A 195 12.11 -0.65 16.96
C GLU A 195 12.33 -1.21 18.38
N LEU A 196 11.54 -2.19 18.77
CA LEU A 196 11.73 -2.88 20.05
C LEU A 196 12.86 -3.93 19.99
N SER A 197 13.39 -4.20 18.80
CA SER A 197 14.60 -5.01 18.60
C SER A 197 15.83 -4.10 18.53
N GLU A 198 17.01 -4.63 18.88
CA GLU A 198 18.31 -3.90 18.88
C GLU A 198 18.89 -3.73 17.46
N HIS A 199 18.15 -3.31 16.47
CA HIS A 199 18.63 -3.19 15.09
C HIS A 199 18.83 -1.74 14.63
N VAL A 200 19.84 -1.54 13.76
CA VAL A 200 20.21 -0.26 13.16
C VAL A 200 19.12 0.21 12.18
N GLU A 201 18.68 1.45 12.34
CA GLU A 201 17.68 2.08 11.49
C GLU A 201 18.30 2.69 10.24
N PHE A 202 17.72 2.39 9.08
CA PHE A 202 17.97 3.10 7.83
C PHE A 202 16.84 4.10 7.58
N VAL A 203 17.19 5.37 7.27
CA VAL A 203 16.22 6.43 6.95
C VAL A 203 16.44 6.85 5.50
N ASP A 204 15.37 6.87 4.70
CA ASP A 204 15.44 7.30 3.30
C ASP A 204 15.47 8.82 3.15
N ALA A 205 15.63 9.32 1.91
CA ALA A 205 15.70 10.74 1.60
C ALA A 205 14.41 11.54 1.92
N PHE A 206 13.29 10.86 2.18
CA PHE A 206 12.03 11.48 2.64
C PHE A 206 11.90 11.54 4.16
N GLY A 207 12.91 11.06 4.89
CA GLY A 207 12.87 10.93 6.35
C GLY A 207 12.08 9.70 6.82
N HIS A 208 11.76 8.77 5.93
CA HIS A 208 11.06 7.55 6.29
C HIS A 208 12.04 6.48 6.75
N LYS A 209 11.78 5.91 7.92
CA LYS A 209 12.49 4.72 8.40
C LYS A 209 12.17 3.54 7.49
N GLN A 210 13.17 2.70 7.22
CA GLN A 210 12.93 1.41 6.59
C GLN A 210 12.20 0.52 7.60
N LEU A 211 10.95 0.19 7.31
CA LEU A 211 10.13 -0.67 8.16
C LEU A 211 10.39 -2.12 7.77
N ALA A 212 11.00 -2.88 8.68
CA ALA A 212 11.19 -4.32 8.53
C ALA A 212 11.60 -4.93 9.87
N GLY A 213 11.15 -6.15 10.16
CA GLY A 213 11.54 -6.90 11.35
C GLY A 213 10.49 -7.04 12.44
N SER A 214 9.29 -6.47 12.26
CA SER A 214 8.17 -6.66 13.21
C SER A 214 7.81 -8.14 13.34
N ALA A 215 7.70 -8.88 12.22
CA ALA A 215 7.45 -10.32 12.26
C ALA A 215 8.57 -11.07 12.96
N LYS A 216 9.82 -10.69 12.73
CA LYS A 216 10.98 -11.34 13.36
C LYS A 216 11.01 -11.12 14.87
N PHE A 217 10.76 -9.89 15.31
CA PHE A 217 10.65 -9.56 16.74
C PHE A 217 9.57 -10.41 17.42
N LEU A 218 8.35 -10.44 16.85
CA LEU A 218 7.23 -11.19 17.41
C LEU A 218 7.47 -12.70 17.39
N ALA A 219 8.06 -13.25 16.32
CA ALA A 219 8.42 -14.66 16.25
C ALA A 219 9.43 -15.05 17.31
N ASN A 220 10.47 -14.24 17.52
CA ASN A 220 11.47 -14.49 18.57
C ASN A 220 10.82 -14.45 19.96
N LYS A 221 9.93 -13.49 20.22
CA LYS A 221 9.21 -13.37 21.49
C LYS A 221 8.35 -14.60 21.77
N ILE A 222 7.58 -15.07 20.79
CA ILE A 222 6.77 -16.30 20.92
C ILE A 222 7.65 -17.51 21.20
N GLY A 223 8.73 -17.68 20.44
CA GLY A 223 9.67 -18.80 20.63
C GLY A 223 10.29 -18.81 22.03
N ALA A 224 10.69 -17.63 22.53
CA ALA A 224 11.29 -17.50 23.86
C ALA A 224 10.31 -17.76 25.01
N GLU A 225 9.06 -17.25 24.90
CA GLU A 225 8.09 -17.34 26.00
C GLU A 225 7.24 -18.62 26.00
N LEU A 226 6.93 -19.15 24.80
CA LEU A 226 6.03 -20.31 24.67
C LEU A 226 6.73 -21.58 24.24
N GLY A 227 8.01 -21.53 23.83
CA GLY A 227 8.75 -22.69 23.35
C GLY A 227 8.21 -23.29 22.04
N ILE A 228 7.40 -22.54 21.30
CA ILE A 228 6.78 -23.01 20.06
C ILE A 228 7.72 -22.67 18.90
N LYS A 229 7.81 -23.57 17.91
CA LYS A 229 8.55 -23.31 16.67
C LYS A 229 7.90 -22.19 15.90
N THR A 230 8.68 -21.13 15.59
CA THR A 230 8.21 -19.94 14.90
C THR A 230 8.93 -19.72 13.58
N ARG A 231 8.25 -19.06 12.64
CA ARG A 231 8.81 -18.53 11.40
C ARG A 231 8.39 -17.08 11.24
N ALA A 232 9.29 -16.23 10.78
CA ALA A 232 9.00 -14.89 10.29
C ALA A 232 9.22 -14.86 8.77
N ILE A 233 8.26 -14.33 8.04
CA ILE A 233 8.30 -14.15 6.60
C ILE A 233 8.06 -12.68 6.33
N GLU A 234 9.03 -12.00 5.74
CA GLU A 234 8.91 -10.63 5.26
C GLU A 234 8.68 -10.67 3.75
N LEU A 235 7.50 -10.28 3.27
CA LEU A 235 7.19 -10.30 1.84
C LEU A 235 7.94 -9.22 1.08
N SER A 236 8.29 -8.13 1.75
CA SER A 236 9.15 -7.05 1.24
C SER A 236 8.80 -6.65 -0.20
N THR A 237 9.79 -6.51 -1.09
CA THR A 237 9.61 -6.07 -2.48
C THR A 237 8.78 -7.01 -3.35
N LEU A 238 8.64 -8.28 -2.99
CA LEU A 238 7.86 -9.25 -3.77
C LEU A 238 6.41 -8.81 -3.98
N GLN A 239 5.82 -8.13 -3.00
CA GLN A 239 4.43 -7.64 -3.05
C GLN A 239 4.17 -6.67 -4.20
N ARG A 240 5.18 -5.93 -4.64
CA ARG A 240 5.05 -4.90 -5.69
C ARG A 240 5.67 -5.30 -7.03
N CYS A 241 6.23 -6.50 -7.16
CA CYS A 241 6.91 -6.94 -8.37
C CYS A 241 6.52 -8.35 -8.85
N ALA A 242 5.53 -8.99 -8.23
CA ALA A 242 5.07 -10.34 -8.55
C ALA A 242 4.25 -10.37 -9.85
N ALA A 243 4.90 -10.26 -10.99
CA ALA A 243 4.28 -10.21 -12.32
C ALA A 243 3.36 -11.41 -12.61
N HIS A 244 3.71 -12.59 -12.10
CA HIS A 244 2.95 -13.84 -12.26
C HIS A 244 1.58 -13.82 -11.57
N MET A 245 1.37 -12.91 -10.61
CA MET A 245 0.10 -12.75 -9.87
C MET A 245 -0.69 -11.50 -10.27
N THR A 246 -0.30 -10.83 -11.35
CA THR A 246 -0.96 -9.59 -11.78
C THR A 246 -2.46 -9.80 -12.02
N SER A 247 -3.27 -8.85 -11.56
CA SER A 247 -4.71 -8.79 -11.84
C SER A 247 -4.96 -8.16 -13.20
N ARG A 248 -5.78 -8.82 -14.03
CA ARG A 248 -6.17 -8.27 -15.33
C ARG A 248 -6.96 -6.96 -15.19
N THR A 249 -7.84 -6.88 -14.19
CA THR A 249 -8.60 -5.67 -13.88
C THR A 249 -7.66 -4.52 -13.55
N ASP A 250 -6.72 -4.73 -12.63
CA ASP A 250 -5.74 -3.72 -12.21
C ASP A 250 -4.88 -3.20 -13.39
N ILE A 251 -4.43 -4.09 -14.29
CA ILE A 251 -3.70 -3.68 -15.52
C ILE A 251 -4.59 -2.79 -16.39
N THR A 252 -5.85 -3.18 -16.60
CA THR A 252 -6.79 -2.45 -17.45
C THR A 252 -7.07 -1.07 -16.86
N GLU A 253 -7.30 -0.99 -15.57
CA GLU A 253 -7.54 0.26 -14.85
C GLU A 253 -6.33 1.17 -14.84
N ALA A 254 -5.12 0.63 -14.64
CA ALA A 254 -3.87 1.38 -14.75
C ALA A 254 -3.70 2.02 -16.14
N TYR A 255 -4.02 1.27 -17.20
CA TYR A 255 -4.01 1.79 -18.57
C TYR A 255 -5.05 2.90 -18.77
N ASN A 256 -6.28 2.67 -18.30
CA ASN A 256 -7.37 3.65 -18.43
C ASN A 256 -7.08 4.94 -17.67
N VAL A 257 -6.51 4.85 -16.48
CA VAL A 257 -6.12 6.02 -15.66
C VAL A 257 -5.08 6.87 -16.41
N GLY A 258 -4.05 6.25 -17.03
CA GLY A 258 -3.07 6.97 -17.84
C GLY A 258 -3.71 7.67 -19.03
N GLY A 259 -4.57 6.98 -19.77
CA GLY A 259 -5.30 7.54 -20.90
C GLY A 259 -6.23 8.70 -20.50
N ALA A 260 -6.93 8.56 -19.38
CA ALA A 260 -7.81 9.60 -18.84
C ALA A 260 -7.03 10.85 -18.43
N ALA A 261 -5.84 10.70 -17.82
CA ALA A 261 -4.99 11.84 -17.46
C ALA A 261 -4.55 12.64 -18.71
N VAL A 262 -4.13 11.94 -19.77
CA VAL A 262 -3.76 12.59 -21.02
C VAL A 262 -4.95 13.32 -21.62
N LYS A 263 -6.11 12.67 -21.71
CA LYS A 263 -7.33 13.28 -22.24
C LYS A 263 -7.71 14.55 -21.47
N ALA A 264 -7.75 14.49 -20.14
CA ALA A 264 -8.11 15.63 -19.29
C ALA A 264 -7.16 16.82 -19.50
N ALA A 265 -5.85 16.57 -19.59
CA ALA A 265 -4.86 17.61 -19.86
C ALA A 265 -5.07 18.29 -21.23
N PHE A 266 -5.38 17.52 -22.29
CA PHE A 266 -5.72 18.06 -23.62
C PHE A 266 -7.03 18.82 -23.63
N GLU A 267 -7.97 18.51 -22.75
CA GLU A 267 -9.22 19.23 -22.53
C GLU A 267 -9.01 20.50 -21.66
N GLY A 268 -7.77 20.77 -21.22
CA GLY A 268 -7.36 21.98 -20.52
C GLY A 268 -7.33 21.86 -19.00
N GLU A 269 -7.61 20.67 -18.42
CA GLU A 269 -7.53 20.46 -16.98
C GLU A 269 -6.08 20.53 -16.48
N THR A 270 -5.89 21.05 -15.25
CA THR A 270 -4.62 21.12 -14.55
C THR A 270 -4.86 21.08 -13.04
N GLY A 271 -3.86 20.69 -12.25
CA GLY A 271 -4.00 20.55 -10.79
C GLY A 271 -4.98 19.44 -10.39
N LYS A 272 -5.15 18.45 -11.25
CA LYS A 272 -6.09 17.35 -11.07
C LYS A 272 -5.36 16.02 -10.95
N VAL A 273 -6.03 15.06 -10.31
CA VAL A 273 -5.63 13.66 -10.23
C VAL A 273 -6.74 12.81 -10.82
N VAL A 274 -6.38 11.82 -11.63
CA VAL A 274 -7.37 10.83 -12.07
C VAL A 274 -7.71 9.90 -10.92
N VAL A 275 -8.98 9.65 -10.71
CA VAL A 275 -9.49 8.76 -9.66
C VAL A 275 -10.35 7.65 -10.27
N LEU A 276 -10.34 6.50 -9.62
CA LEU A 276 -11.20 5.37 -9.94
C LEU A 276 -12.48 5.47 -9.10
N LYS A 277 -13.61 5.35 -9.75
CA LYS A 277 -14.93 5.34 -9.11
C LYS A 277 -15.66 4.07 -9.45
N ARG A 278 -15.89 3.25 -8.44
CA ARG A 278 -16.71 2.06 -8.58
C ARG A 278 -18.17 2.44 -8.76
N VAL A 279 -18.77 1.93 -9.82
CA VAL A 279 -20.18 2.23 -10.18
C VAL A 279 -21.08 0.98 -10.08
N SER A 280 -20.49 -0.21 -10.06
CA SER A 280 -21.23 -1.48 -9.85
C SER A 280 -20.31 -2.55 -9.26
N ASP A 281 -20.86 -3.45 -8.44
CA ASP A 281 -20.15 -4.58 -7.88
C ASP A 281 -20.41 -5.88 -8.68
N ASP A 282 -21.62 -6.05 -9.21
CA ASP A 282 -21.99 -7.22 -10.02
C ASP A 282 -22.85 -6.78 -11.23
N PRO A 283 -22.33 -6.84 -12.46
CA PRO A 283 -20.91 -7.07 -12.76
C PRO A 283 -20.04 -5.91 -12.25
N TYR A 284 -18.80 -6.22 -11.86
CA TYR A 284 -17.85 -5.19 -11.45
C TYR A 284 -17.61 -4.18 -12.56
N MET A 285 -17.81 -2.88 -12.24
CA MET A 285 -17.58 -1.77 -13.15
C MET A 285 -16.93 -0.59 -12.41
N CYS A 286 -15.86 -0.08 -12.99
CA CYS A 286 -15.16 1.10 -12.51
C CYS A 286 -14.94 2.07 -13.66
N ILE A 287 -15.15 3.38 -13.39
CA ILE A 287 -14.92 4.46 -14.34
C ILE A 287 -13.81 5.38 -13.83
N THR A 288 -13.25 6.18 -14.73
CA THR A 288 -12.28 7.22 -14.38
C THR A 288 -12.96 8.58 -14.32
N GLU A 289 -12.64 9.34 -13.28
CA GLU A 289 -13.02 10.76 -13.13
C GLU A 289 -11.74 11.56 -12.79
N THR A 290 -11.80 12.87 -12.85
CA THR A 290 -10.74 13.76 -12.33
C THR A 290 -11.21 14.42 -11.05
N ASN A 291 -10.28 14.63 -10.11
CA ASN A 291 -10.55 15.33 -8.87
C ASN A 291 -9.43 16.31 -8.55
N ASP A 292 -9.74 17.33 -7.77
CA ASP A 292 -8.79 18.34 -7.34
C ASP A 292 -7.66 17.70 -6.51
N VAL A 293 -6.42 17.98 -6.88
CA VAL A 293 -5.25 17.44 -6.19
C VAL A 293 -5.19 17.83 -4.71
N HIS A 294 -5.76 18.98 -4.33
CA HIS A 294 -5.80 19.44 -2.93
C HIS A 294 -6.69 18.58 -2.03
N GLN A 295 -7.62 17.81 -2.61
CA GLN A 295 -8.46 16.87 -1.87
C GLN A 295 -7.81 15.51 -1.70
N ILE A 296 -6.64 15.28 -2.32
CA ILE A 296 -5.96 13.98 -2.35
C ILE A 296 -4.57 14.07 -1.73
N ALA A 297 -3.78 15.07 -2.11
CA ALA A 297 -2.41 15.24 -1.64
C ALA A 297 -2.34 15.38 -0.12
N ASN A 298 -1.47 14.62 0.52
CA ASN A 298 -1.26 14.57 1.98
C ASN A 298 -2.49 14.12 2.78
N ILE A 299 -3.46 13.44 2.15
CA ILE A 299 -4.62 12.85 2.82
C ILE A 299 -4.55 11.33 2.66
N GLU A 300 -4.45 10.62 3.79
CA GLU A 300 -4.37 9.16 3.81
C GLU A 300 -5.74 8.50 3.98
N LYS A 301 -6.07 7.58 3.07
CA LYS A 301 -7.23 6.70 3.18
C LYS A 301 -6.86 5.47 4.00
N LYS A 302 -7.46 5.34 5.18
CA LYS A 302 -7.22 4.25 6.13
C LYS A 302 -8.31 3.19 6.11
N VAL A 303 -7.96 1.98 6.55
CA VAL A 303 -8.93 0.89 6.73
C VAL A 303 -9.88 1.25 7.87
N CYS A 304 -11.20 1.24 7.59
CA CYS A 304 -12.21 1.48 8.60
C CYS A 304 -12.50 0.19 9.38
N LEU A 305 -12.00 0.11 10.61
CA LEU A 305 -12.11 -1.07 11.46
C LEU A 305 -13.52 -1.30 12.04
N LEU A 306 -14.45 -0.37 11.88
CA LEU A 306 -15.85 -0.57 12.25
C LEU A 306 -16.55 -1.63 11.37
N TYR A 307 -16.05 -1.79 10.13
CA TYR A 307 -16.58 -2.77 9.16
C TYR A 307 -15.67 -3.98 8.98
N THR A 308 -14.48 -3.98 9.55
CA THR A 308 -13.46 -5.04 9.40
C THR A 308 -13.32 -5.92 10.64
N SER A 309 -14.32 -5.97 11.51
CA SER A 309 -14.39 -7.00 12.54
C SER A 309 -15.31 -8.13 12.08
N PRO A 310 -14.89 -9.02 11.18
CA PRO A 310 -15.47 -10.32 11.14
C PRO A 310 -14.76 -11.12 12.23
N SER A 311 -15.33 -11.11 13.43
CA SER A 311 -15.18 -12.34 14.19
C SER A 311 -15.83 -13.43 13.33
N PRO A 312 -15.10 -14.48 12.89
CA PRO A 312 -15.72 -15.61 12.18
C PRO A 312 -16.77 -16.34 13.02
N ARG A 313 -17.12 -15.82 14.16
CA ARG A 313 -18.01 -16.38 15.17
C ARG A 313 -19.02 -15.37 15.73
N ASP A 314 -19.32 -14.30 15.01
CA ASP A 314 -20.47 -13.48 15.39
C ASP A 314 -21.75 -14.20 14.95
N PRO A 315 -22.57 -14.72 15.86
CA PRO A 315 -23.80 -15.46 15.51
C PRO A 315 -24.91 -14.58 14.94
N LYS A 316 -24.63 -13.32 14.62
CA LYS A 316 -25.59 -12.36 14.05
C LYS A 316 -25.49 -12.18 12.54
N THR A 317 -24.64 -12.95 11.86
CA THR A 317 -24.52 -12.97 10.39
C THR A 317 -24.93 -14.32 9.80
N SER A 318 -25.98 -14.94 10.33
CA SER A 318 -26.69 -16.05 9.69
C SER A 318 -27.96 -15.54 9.02
#